data_f97b3635edc886149141c5243afae5f7
#
_entry.id   f97b3635edc886149141c5243afae5f7
#
_cell.length_a   1.000
_cell.length_b   1.000
_cell.length_c   1.000
_cell.angle_alpha   90.00
_cell.angle_beta   90.00
_cell.angle_gamma   90.00
#
_symmetry.space_group_name_H-M   'P 1'
#
loop_
_entity.id
_entity.type
_entity.pdbx_description
1 polymer ?
#
loop_
_entity_poly.entity_id
_entity_poly.type
_entity_poly.pdbx_seq_one_letter_code
_entity_poly.pdbx_strand_id
1 'polypeptide(L)'
;MCIRDRNDIDGWKLITEKLGEKCQLVGDDLFVTNEKILIKGIHEKIANSILIKFNQVGTITETIQTIHCANNNKFESIISHRSGETEDTTIADLAVGLGVGQIKTGAPCRSERIAKYNRLLWIENESSNILLNE
;
A
#
# COMPACT_ATOMS: atom_id res chain seq x y z
N MET A 1 19.28 -0.72 -1.27
CA MET A 1 18.17 -1.66 -1.12
C MET A 1 18.71 -2.99 -0.66
N CYS A 2 18.27 -3.50 0.46
CA CYS A 2 18.83 -4.75 1.01
C CYS A 2 18.33 -5.95 0.19
N ILE A 3 19.24 -6.83 -0.20
CA ILE A 3 18.94 -8.12 -0.86
C ILE A 3 17.97 -8.97 -0.02
N ARG A 4 17.93 -8.76 1.29
CA ARG A 4 17.02 -9.40 2.23
C ARG A 4 15.55 -9.05 2.03
N ASP A 5 15.26 -7.91 1.43
CA ASP A 5 13.90 -7.39 1.32
C ASP A 5 12.96 -8.27 0.48
N ARG A 6 13.46 -9.07 -0.45
CA ARG A 6 12.61 -9.93 -1.27
C ARG A 6 12.92 -11.43 -1.22
N ASN A 7 14.08 -11.83 -0.75
CA ASN A 7 14.55 -13.22 -0.82
C ASN A 7 14.80 -13.88 0.54
N ASP A 8 14.85 -13.11 1.62
CA ASP A 8 15.09 -13.63 2.97
C ASP A 8 13.75 -14.02 3.65
N ILE A 9 13.12 -15.06 3.15
CA ILE A 9 11.82 -15.53 3.64
C ILE A 9 11.89 -15.92 5.13
N ASP A 10 12.96 -16.57 5.55
CA ASP A 10 13.12 -16.99 6.96
C ASP A 10 13.30 -15.79 7.88
N GLY A 11 14.05 -14.77 7.44
CA GLY A 11 14.17 -13.51 8.16
C GLY A 11 12.82 -12.78 8.28
N TRP A 12 11.99 -12.79 7.22
CA TRP A 12 10.65 -12.23 7.26
C TRP A 12 9.72 -12.99 8.22
N LYS A 13 9.75 -14.33 8.23
CA LYS A 13 8.99 -15.15 9.19
C LYS A 13 9.38 -14.81 10.62
N LEU A 14 10.68 -14.76 10.90
CA LEU A 14 11.19 -14.46 12.23
C LEU A 14 10.80 -13.06 12.73
N ILE A 15 10.90 -12.05 11.87
CA ILE A 15 10.51 -10.68 12.25
C ILE A 15 9.00 -10.56 12.44
N THR A 16 8.22 -11.23 11.60
CA THR A 16 6.76 -11.24 11.71
C THR A 16 6.30 -11.92 13.00
N GLU A 17 6.90 -13.04 13.36
CA GLU A 17 6.64 -13.73 14.63
C GLU A 17 6.93 -12.84 15.85
N LYS A 18 8.05 -12.10 15.82
CA LYS A 18 8.48 -11.29 16.96
C LYS A 18 7.79 -9.94 17.07
N LEU A 19 7.48 -9.31 15.96
CA LEU A 19 7.04 -7.91 15.92
C LEU A 19 5.68 -7.72 15.24
N GLY A 20 5.11 -8.71 14.56
CA GLY A 20 3.89 -8.56 13.77
C GLY A 20 2.66 -8.12 14.58
N GLU A 21 2.60 -8.44 15.87
CA GLU A 21 1.54 -7.97 16.76
C GLU A 21 1.78 -6.54 17.31
N LYS A 22 2.99 -6.01 17.15
CA LYS A 22 3.40 -4.72 17.72
C LYS A 22 3.62 -3.65 16.68
N CYS A 23 3.94 -4.05 15.45
CA CYS A 23 4.33 -3.16 14.37
C CYS A 23 3.68 -3.58 13.06
N GLN A 24 3.39 -2.58 12.22
CA GLN A 24 3.04 -2.80 10.83
C GLN A 24 4.33 -3.16 10.06
N LEU A 25 4.35 -4.36 9.47
CA LEU A 25 5.45 -4.90 8.69
C LEU A 25 5.04 -4.92 7.21
N VAL A 26 5.56 -3.97 6.46
CA VAL A 26 5.10 -3.68 5.09
C VAL A 26 5.99 -4.36 4.06
N GLY A 27 5.44 -5.30 3.30
CA GLY A 27 6.10 -5.92 2.16
C GLY A 27 5.95 -5.06 0.89
N ASP A 28 7.06 -4.54 0.37
CA ASP A 28 7.14 -3.79 -0.89
C ASP A 28 7.57 -4.74 -2.04
N ASP A 29 8.85 -4.79 -2.33
CA ASP A 29 9.41 -5.68 -3.37
C ASP A 29 9.21 -7.18 -3.02
N LEU A 30 8.81 -7.49 -1.81
CA LEU A 30 8.43 -8.83 -1.37
C LEU A 30 7.18 -9.32 -2.11
N PHE A 31 6.19 -8.45 -2.32
CA PHE A 31 4.90 -8.79 -2.91
C PHE A 31 4.68 -8.20 -4.30
N VAL A 32 5.38 -7.13 -4.67
CA VAL A 32 5.32 -6.43 -5.97
C VAL A 32 3.89 -6.16 -6.46
N THR A 33 2.96 -5.88 -5.54
CA THR A 33 1.53 -5.68 -5.82
C THR A 33 0.89 -6.88 -6.57
N ASN A 34 1.39 -8.09 -6.34
CA ASN A 34 0.91 -9.29 -7.02
C ASN A 34 0.10 -10.18 -6.07
N GLU A 35 -1.17 -10.42 -6.41
CA GLU A 35 -2.11 -11.21 -5.61
C GLU A 35 -1.59 -12.61 -5.29
N LYS A 36 -1.02 -13.32 -6.28
CA LYS A 36 -0.55 -14.70 -6.08
C LYS A 36 0.63 -14.77 -5.11
N ILE A 37 1.54 -13.79 -5.20
CA ILE A 37 2.68 -13.69 -4.29
C ILE A 37 2.20 -13.30 -2.89
N LEU A 38 1.24 -12.39 -2.80
CA LEU A 38 0.62 -12.00 -1.52
C LEU A 38 -0.03 -13.21 -0.83
N ILE A 39 -0.85 -13.99 -1.54
CA ILE A 39 -1.50 -15.20 -0.99
C ILE A 39 -0.45 -16.16 -0.41
N LYS A 40 0.64 -16.39 -1.15
CA LYS A 40 1.74 -17.22 -0.65
C LYS A 40 2.34 -16.65 0.64
N GLY A 41 2.59 -15.33 0.68
CA GLY A 41 3.13 -14.67 1.86
C GLY A 41 2.20 -14.76 3.07
N ILE A 42 0.89 -14.62 2.87
CA ILE A 42 -0.12 -14.77 3.91
C ILE A 42 -0.07 -16.19 4.50
N HIS A 43 -0.07 -17.23 3.64
CA HIS A 43 0.04 -18.62 4.08
C HIS A 43 1.34 -18.91 4.85
N GLU A 44 2.42 -18.28 4.46
CA GLU A 44 3.73 -18.43 5.11
C GLU A 44 3.91 -17.53 6.33
N LYS A 45 2.90 -16.70 6.67
CA LYS A 45 2.92 -15.75 7.79
C LYS A 45 4.10 -14.76 7.71
N ILE A 46 4.31 -14.18 6.55
CA ILE A 46 5.33 -13.17 6.30
C ILE A 46 4.67 -11.80 6.11
N ALA A 47 5.16 -10.80 6.84
CA ALA A 47 4.59 -9.45 6.93
C ALA A 47 3.14 -9.44 7.46
N ASN A 48 2.54 -8.28 7.58
CA ASN A 48 1.12 -8.09 7.90
C ASN A 48 0.48 -6.96 7.08
N SER A 49 1.25 -6.38 6.16
CA SER A 49 0.82 -5.28 5.30
C SER A 49 1.52 -5.33 3.95
N ILE A 50 0.88 -4.77 2.93
CA ILE A 50 1.42 -4.70 1.57
C ILE A 50 1.50 -3.25 1.08
N LEU A 51 2.60 -2.91 0.42
CA LEU A 51 2.73 -1.67 -0.32
C LEU A 51 2.18 -1.83 -1.74
N ILE A 52 1.19 -1.05 -2.08
CA ILE A 52 0.49 -1.11 -3.37
C ILE A 52 1.04 -0.06 -4.31
N LYS A 53 1.50 -0.51 -5.47
CA LYS A 53 1.97 0.33 -6.57
C LYS A 53 1.33 -0.16 -7.87
N PHE A 54 0.26 0.48 -8.31
CA PHE A 54 -0.54 0.00 -9.45
C PHE A 54 0.27 -0.21 -10.73
N ASN A 55 1.36 0.51 -10.92
CA ASN A 55 2.25 0.35 -12.08
C ASN A 55 3.31 -0.76 -11.92
N GLN A 56 3.34 -1.49 -10.81
CA GLN A 56 4.13 -2.72 -10.69
C GLN A 56 3.42 -3.91 -11.32
N VAL A 57 2.12 -4.06 -11.04
CA VAL A 57 1.29 -5.12 -11.62
C VAL A 57 0.78 -4.74 -13.01
N GLY A 58 0.58 -3.45 -13.27
CA GLY A 58 0.35 -2.88 -14.61
C GLY A 58 -1.09 -2.53 -14.92
N THR A 59 -2.09 -3.02 -14.17
CA THR A 59 -3.51 -2.68 -14.36
C THR A 59 -4.18 -2.30 -13.06
N ILE A 60 -5.18 -1.42 -13.14
CA ILE A 60 -6.01 -1.04 -11.99
C ILE A 60 -6.82 -2.25 -11.50
N THR A 61 -7.32 -3.08 -12.41
CA THR A 61 -8.10 -4.27 -12.05
C THR A 61 -7.31 -5.22 -11.16
N GLU A 62 -6.08 -5.58 -11.54
CA GLU A 62 -5.22 -6.45 -10.73
C GLU A 62 -4.80 -5.78 -9.42
N THR A 63 -4.62 -4.46 -9.42
CA THR A 63 -4.37 -3.69 -8.20
C THR A 63 -5.54 -3.81 -7.23
N ILE A 64 -6.77 -3.61 -7.69
CA ILE A 64 -8.00 -3.74 -6.88
C ILE A 64 -8.14 -5.18 -6.35
N GLN A 65 -7.90 -6.19 -7.18
CA GLN A 65 -7.92 -7.61 -6.77
C GLN A 65 -6.92 -7.86 -5.63
N THR A 66 -5.70 -7.33 -5.75
CA THR A 66 -4.68 -7.48 -4.72
C THR A 66 -5.09 -6.81 -3.41
N ILE A 67 -5.69 -5.61 -3.46
CA ILE A 67 -6.21 -4.90 -2.27
C ILE A 67 -7.35 -5.71 -1.62
N HIS A 68 -8.30 -6.20 -2.41
CA HIS A 68 -9.38 -7.04 -1.88
C HIS A 68 -8.84 -8.34 -1.26
N CYS A 69 -7.85 -8.97 -1.89
CA CYS A 69 -7.18 -10.13 -1.32
C CYS A 69 -6.53 -9.81 0.03
N ALA A 70 -5.83 -8.68 0.16
CA ALA A 70 -5.24 -8.23 1.41
C ALA A 70 -6.32 -8.02 2.49
N ASN A 71 -7.35 -7.25 2.19
CA ASN A 71 -8.44 -6.93 3.12
C ASN A 71 -9.16 -8.20 3.62
N ASN A 72 -9.47 -9.15 2.73
CA ASN A 72 -10.12 -10.41 3.08
C ASN A 72 -9.28 -11.29 4.03
N ASN A 73 -7.97 -11.08 4.05
CA ASN A 73 -7.02 -11.80 4.89
C ASN A 73 -6.48 -10.98 6.07
N LYS A 74 -7.12 -9.84 6.39
CA LYS A 74 -6.69 -8.92 7.47
C LYS A 74 -5.26 -8.40 7.29
N PHE A 75 -4.82 -8.28 6.06
CA PHE A 75 -3.59 -7.60 5.69
C PHE A 75 -3.91 -6.15 5.39
N GLU A 76 -3.18 -5.23 5.97
CA GLU A 76 -3.34 -3.82 5.66
C GLU A 76 -2.70 -3.47 4.30
N SER A 77 -3.27 -2.49 3.64
CA SER A 77 -2.76 -1.99 2.36
C SER A 77 -2.35 -0.53 2.48
N ILE A 78 -1.23 -0.17 1.85
CA ILE A 78 -0.74 1.20 1.77
C ILE A 78 -0.57 1.54 0.31
N ILE A 79 -1.33 2.48 -0.23
CA ILE A 79 -1.14 2.95 -1.60
C ILE A 79 0.08 3.86 -1.67
N SER A 80 0.94 3.63 -2.66
CA SER A 80 2.24 4.29 -2.73
C SER A 80 2.51 4.96 -4.06
N HIS A 81 3.14 6.12 -3.98
CA HIS A 81 3.81 6.76 -5.08
C HIS A 81 5.04 5.97 -5.56
N ARG A 82 5.65 6.45 -6.65
CA ARG A 82 6.96 5.99 -7.12
C ARG A 82 8.00 7.11 -6.97
N SER A 83 9.29 6.76 -7.18
CA SER A 83 10.38 7.75 -7.17
C SER A 83 10.24 8.79 -8.30
N GLY A 84 9.84 8.36 -9.49
CA GLY A 84 9.41 9.23 -10.59
C GLY A 84 7.90 9.40 -10.54
N GLU A 85 7.44 10.62 -10.36
CA GLU A 85 6.02 10.98 -10.27
C GLU A 85 5.68 12.15 -11.17
N THR A 86 4.38 12.28 -11.48
CA THR A 86 3.76 13.43 -12.11
C THR A 86 2.70 14.03 -11.17
N GLU A 87 2.03 15.08 -11.59
CA GLU A 87 0.92 15.68 -10.82
C GLU A 87 -0.39 14.86 -10.92
N ASP A 88 -0.37 13.67 -11.52
CA ASP A 88 -1.50 12.74 -11.52
C ASP A 88 -1.91 12.39 -10.09
N THR A 89 -3.21 12.33 -9.82
CA THR A 89 -3.80 12.13 -8.49
C THR A 89 -4.46 10.77 -8.30
N THR A 90 -4.36 9.88 -9.26
CA THR A 90 -5.03 8.57 -9.26
C THR A 90 -4.84 7.78 -7.97
N ILE A 91 -3.62 7.83 -7.37
CA ILE A 91 -3.36 7.11 -6.11
C ILE A 91 -4.15 7.67 -4.93
N ALA A 92 -4.48 8.96 -4.92
CA ALA A 92 -5.33 9.56 -3.88
C ALA A 92 -6.79 9.10 -4.06
N ASP A 93 -7.30 9.12 -5.28
CA ASP A 93 -8.65 8.64 -5.60
C ASP A 93 -8.80 7.15 -5.29
N LEU A 94 -7.80 6.32 -5.61
CA LEU A 94 -7.80 4.90 -5.27
C LEU A 94 -7.77 4.66 -3.75
N ALA A 95 -6.97 5.43 -3.01
CA ALA A 95 -6.88 5.28 -1.56
C ALA A 95 -8.24 5.53 -0.89
N VAL A 96 -8.92 6.59 -1.28
CA VAL A 96 -10.24 6.92 -0.73
C VAL A 96 -11.32 5.98 -1.28
N GLY A 97 -11.36 5.77 -2.60
CA GLY A 97 -12.41 4.98 -3.25
C GLY A 97 -12.43 3.50 -2.86
N LEU A 98 -11.29 2.95 -2.45
CA LEU A 98 -11.15 1.56 -1.98
C LEU A 98 -11.11 1.43 -0.45
N GLY A 99 -11.25 2.54 0.28
CA GLY A 99 -11.19 2.56 1.74
C GLY A 99 -9.83 2.11 2.29
N VAL A 100 -8.75 2.35 1.55
CA VAL A 100 -7.40 2.05 2.02
C VAL A 100 -6.97 3.16 2.97
N GLY A 101 -6.85 2.86 4.25
CA GLY A 101 -6.62 3.85 5.31
C GLY A 101 -5.27 4.55 5.28
N GLN A 102 -4.36 4.17 4.37
CA GLN A 102 -2.99 4.68 4.35
C GLN A 102 -2.51 4.99 2.93
N ILE A 103 -1.81 6.13 2.80
CA ILE A 103 -1.14 6.52 1.57
C ILE A 103 0.30 6.97 1.85
N LYS A 104 1.23 6.53 1.03
CA LYS A 104 2.61 6.97 1.02
C LYS A 104 2.86 7.82 -0.22
N THR A 105 2.92 9.14 -0.09
CA THR A 105 3.02 10.02 -1.26
C THR A 105 4.15 11.06 -1.17
N GLY A 106 5.10 10.87 -0.27
CA GLY A 106 6.29 11.71 -0.13
C GLY A 106 6.06 12.97 0.70
N ALA A 107 7.10 13.78 0.83
CA ALA A 107 7.02 15.03 1.57
C ALA A 107 6.24 16.10 0.79
N PRO A 108 5.50 17.00 1.45
CA PRO A 108 4.70 18.05 0.80
C PRO A 108 5.59 19.23 0.35
N CYS A 109 6.57 18.99 -0.49
CA CYS A 109 7.53 20.00 -0.93
C CYS A 109 7.74 20.07 -2.44
N ARG A 110 7.23 19.11 -3.21
CA ARG A 110 7.26 19.10 -4.67
C ARG A 110 5.85 19.05 -5.22
N SER A 111 5.58 19.68 -6.36
CA SER A 111 4.23 19.78 -6.93
C SER A 111 3.61 18.41 -7.19
N GLU A 112 4.38 17.46 -7.70
CA GLU A 112 3.94 16.10 -7.96
C GLU A 112 3.54 15.32 -6.68
N ARG A 113 3.99 15.77 -5.51
CA ARG A 113 3.59 15.19 -4.21
C ARG A 113 2.41 15.96 -3.62
N ILE A 114 2.48 17.27 -3.67
CA ILE A 114 1.44 18.19 -3.15
C ILE A 114 0.11 17.96 -3.89
N ALA A 115 0.15 17.65 -5.18
CA ALA A 115 -1.06 17.36 -5.97
C ALA A 115 -1.93 16.27 -5.30
N LYS A 116 -1.33 15.20 -4.76
CA LYS A 116 -2.05 14.12 -4.07
C LYS A 116 -2.66 14.59 -2.75
N TYR A 117 -1.93 15.38 -1.96
CA TYR A 117 -2.46 15.97 -0.72
C TYR A 117 -3.60 16.94 -1.00
N ASN A 118 -3.47 17.81 -1.99
CA ASN A 118 -4.54 18.70 -2.40
C ASN A 118 -5.76 17.94 -2.90
N ARG A 119 -5.56 16.82 -3.60
CA ARG A 119 -6.66 15.96 -4.05
C ARG A 119 -7.42 15.35 -2.88
N LEU A 120 -6.72 14.87 -1.85
CA LEU A 120 -7.35 14.36 -0.63
C LEU A 120 -8.17 15.43 0.08
N LEU A 121 -7.63 16.65 0.24
CA LEU A 121 -8.35 17.78 0.82
C LEU A 121 -9.59 18.17 -0.02
N TRP A 122 -9.47 18.11 -1.34
CA TRP A 122 -10.60 18.40 -2.22
C TRP A 122 -11.71 17.34 -2.08
N ILE A 123 -11.35 16.05 -2.03
CA ILE A 123 -12.30 14.95 -1.80
C ILE A 123 -12.98 15.11 -0.43
N GLU A 124 -12.25 15.46 0.60
CA GLU A 124 -12.79 15.71 1.96
C GLU A 124 -13.83 16.82 1.94
N ASN A 125 -13.55 17.95 1.27
CA ASN A 125 -14.46 19.07 1.17
C ASN A 125 -15.76 18.76 0.41
N GLU A 126 -15.68 17.90 -0.62
CA GLU A 126 -16.86 17.52 -1.40
C GLU A 126 -17.69 16.40 -0.76
N SER A 127 -17.06 15.59 0.06
CA SER A 127 -17.68 14.41 0.67
C SER A 127 -17.92 14.64 2.15
N SER A 128 -18.99 15.32 2.49
CA SER A 128 -19.39 15.61 3.88
C SER A 128 -19.58 14.38 4.79
N ASN A 129 -19.38 13.17 4.26
CA ASN A 129 -19.57 11.90 4.96
C ASN A 129 -18.31 11.01 4.99
N ILE A 130 -17.17 11.47 4.49
CA ILE A 130 -15.93 10.69 4.57
C ILE A 130 -15.28 10.99 5.92
N LEU A 131 -15.41 10.04 6.84
CA LEU A 131 -14.63 10.03 8.08
C LEU A 131 -13.20 9.60 7.71
N LEU A 132 -12.26 10.51 7.84
CA LEU A 132 -10.85 10.14 7.87
C LEU A 132 -10.62 9.35 9.16
N ASN A 133 -10.00 8.17 9.06
CA ASN A 133 -9.63 7.38 10.24
C ASN A 133 -8.71 8.22 11.13
N GLU A 134 -9.12 8.43 12.37
CA GLU A 134 -8.31 8.99 13.44
C GLU A 134 -7.20 8.03 13.86
#